data_14fcc8766b90662fe846db15e6369779
#
_entry.id   14fcc8766b90662fe846db15e6369779
#
_cell.length_a   1.000
_cell.length_b   1.000
_cell.length_c   1.000
_cell.angle_alpha   90.00
_cell.angle_beta   90.00
_cell.angle_gamma   90.00
#
_symmetry.space_group_name_H-M   'P 1'
#
loop_
_entity.id
_entity.type
_entity.pdbx_description
1 polymer ?
#
loop_
_entity_poly.entity_id
_entity_poly.type
_entity_poly.pdbx_seq_one_letter_code
_entity_poly.pdbx_strand_id
1 'polypeptide(L)'
;MAHVMDLPLGFFTGNQSGRLRKLIDDNAGLTEDLLAHKLPDLTAAILTPVAGIVMLFLFDWRMGLLCLLTMVLAVVCMCMMMGGKNAGFFHRYQQEIEKMSAEAVEYVRGIPVVKVFQQTVYSFKAFYAAIQSYSRLAGDYAMSCRSGETGFLTCINGAFVLLIPAALLLASGGDVKRVLVNFIFYSLFAPACGAMINRIMYMSEAVMEADEAMGQLEGILKEEPLPEASRPQKPQGTQVEFEHVSFTY
;
A
#
# COMPACT_ATOMS: atom_id res chain seq x y z
N MET A 1 -0.91 13.55 -21.17
CA MET A 1 -1.48 13.18 -22.49
C MET A 1 -0.78 13.89 -23.64
N ALA A 2 -0.60 15.22 -23.66
CA ALA A 2 0.08 15.91 -24.75
C ALA A 2 1.48 15.30 -25.02
N HIS A 3 2.33 15.18 -24.02
CA HIS A 3 3.67 14.58 -24.14
C HIS A 3 3.66 13.16 -24.76
N VAL A 4 2.67 12.35 -24.45
CA VAL A 4 2.55 10.98 -25.01
C VAL A 4 2.28 11.01 -26.51
N MET A 5 1.61 12.04 -27.03
CA MET A 5 1.32 12.18 -28.47
C MET A 5 2.56 12.59 -29.27
N ASP A 6 3.57 13.14 -28.61
CA ASP A 6 4.83 13.57 -29.21
C ASP A 6 5.91 12.47 -29.18
N LEU A 7 5.60 11.30 -28.57
CA LEU A 7 6.53 10.17 -28.47
C LEU A 7 6.65 9.40 -29.81
N PRO A 8 7.81 8.80 -30.08
CA PRO A 8 8.05 8.02 -31.30
C PRO A 8 7.16 6.78 -31.37
N LEU A 9 6.83 6.37 -32.61
CA LEU A 9 5.98 5.19 -32.84
C LEU A 9 6.56 3.91 -32.22
N GLY A 10 7.90 3.81 -32.11
CA GLY A 10 8.59 2.71 -31.46
C GLY A 10 8.21 2.52 -29.99
N PHE A 11 7.91 3.59 -29.27
CA PHE A 11 7.41 3.54 -27.90
C PHE A 11 6.10 2.76 -27.80
N PHE A 12 5.20 2.93 -28.76
CA PHE A 12 3.90 2.27 -28.78
C PHE A 12 3.95 0.80 -29.24
N THR A 13 5.03 0.36 -29.87
CA THR A 13 5.20 -1.07 -30.20
C THR A 13 5.45 -1.92 -28.96
N GLY A 14 6.16 -1.36 -27.95
CA GLY A 14 6.37 -2.00 -26.65
C GLY A 14 5.24 -1.74 -25.66
N ASN A 15 4.52 -0.62 -25.81
CA ASN A 15 3.48 -0.15 -24.90
C ASN A 15 2.12 -0.06 -25.59
N GLN A 16 1.28 -1.09 -25.40
CA GLN A 16 -0.07 -1.07 -25.98
C GLN A 16 -0.85 0.15 -25.48
N SER A 17 -1.51 0.87 -26.40
CA SER A 17 -2.24 2.12 -26.09
C SER A 17 -3.29 1.98 -24.98
N GLY A 18 -3.99 0.85 -24.93
CA GLY A 18 -4.95 0.57 -23.86
C GLY A 18 -4.31 0.38 -22.48
N ARG A 19 -3.12 -0.25 -22.43
CA ARG A 19 -2.35 -0.41 -21.19
C ARG A 19 -1.80 0.93 -20.73
N LEU A 20 -1.26 1.73 -21.65
CA LEU A 20 -0.71 3.05 -21.36
C LEU A 20 -1.77 4.01 -20.83
N ARG A 21 -2.96 4.04 -21.46
CA ARG A 21 -4.09 4.83 -20.96
C ARG A 21 -4.48 4.44 -19.55
N LYS A 22 -4.66 3.14 -19.30
CA LYS A 22 -5.00 2.63 -17.97
C LYS A 22 -3.94 3.02 -16.94
N LEU A 23 -2.67 2.85 -17.26
CA LEU A 23 -1.56 3.21 -16.37
C LEU A 23 -1.58 4.70 -16.03
N ILE A 24 -1.84 5.58 -16.99
CA ILE A 24 -1.93 7.02 -16.75
C ILE A 24 -3.16 7.36 -15.91
N ASP A 25 -4.32 6.81 -16.25
CA ASP A 25 -5.58 7.10 -15.55
C ASP A 25 -5.52 6.56 -14.09
N ASP A 26 -5.07 5.32 -13.88
CA ASP A 26 -4.97 4.70 -12.56
C ASP A 26 -3.95 5.45 -11.68
N ASN A 27 -2.75 5.75 -12.19
CA ASN A 27 -1.72 6.45 -11.41
C ASN A 27 -2.08 7.92 -11.12
N ALA A 28 -2.74 8.61 -12.06
CA ALA A 28 -3.28 9.94 -11.81
C ALA A 28 -4.36 9.91 -10.73
N GLY A 29 -5.23 8.89 -10.75
CA GLY A 29 -6.25 8.67 -9.73
C GLY A 29 -5.66 8.41 -8.35
N LEU A 30 -4.62 7.59 -8.23
CA LEU A 30 -3.91 7.35 -6.95
C LEU A 30 -3.28 8.63 -6.39
N THR A 31 -2.67 9.45 -7.27
CA THR A 31 -2.07 10.72 -6.87
C THR A 31 -3.15 11.73 -6.43
N GLU A 32 -4.28 11.79 -7.15
CA GLU A 32 -5.43 12.61 -6.76
C GLU A 32 -6.00 12.19 -5.41
N ASP A 33 -6.21 10.88 -5.19
CA ASP A 33 -6.74 10.33 -3.93
C ASP A 33 -5.84 10.69 -2.75
N LEU A 34 -4.50 10.61 -2.92
CA LEU A 34 -3.55 11.03 -1.89
C LEU A 34 -3.72 12.52 -1.56
N LEU A 35 -3.76 13.38 -2.57
CA LEU A 35 -3.79 14.83 -2.37
C LEU A 35 -5.16 15.31 -1.87
N ALA A 36 -6.26 14.79 -2.43
CA ALA A 36 -7.59 15.27 -2.13
C ALA A 36 -8.18 14.68 -0.84
N HIS A 37 -7.92 13.40 -0.59
CA HIS A 37 -8.59 12.65 0.48
C HIS A 37 -7.66 12.21 1.60
N LYS A 38 -6.43 11.77 1.29
CA LYS A 38 -5.53 11.20 2.30
C LYS A 38 -4.61 12.23 2.97
N LEU A 39 -4.46 13.44 2.41
CA LEU A 39 -3.62 14.49 3.02
C LEU A 39 -4.11 14.94 4.40
N PRO A 40 -5.43 15.15 4.64
CA PRO A 40 -5.96 15.40 5.97
C PRO A 40 -5.72 14.23 6.93
N ASP A 41 -5.82 13.00 6.44
CA ASP A 41 -5.56 11.79 7.22
C ASP A 41 -4.08 11.64 7.59
N LEU A 42 -3.17 12.06 6.72
CA LEU A 42 -1.73 12.11 6.98
C LEU A 42 -1.40 13.09 8.12
N THR A 43 -2.00 14.28 8.09
CA THR A 43 -1.87 15.26 9.21
C THR A 43 -2.38 14.68 10.52
N ALA A 44 -3.53 14.02 10.50
CA ALA A 44 -4.07 13.37 11.69
C ALA A 44 -3.22 12.18 12.15
N ALA A 45 -2.64 11.41 11.21
CA ALA A 45 -1.73 10.30 11.53
C ALA A 45 -0.44 10.76 12.24
N ILE A 46 -0.01 12.00 12.03
CA ILE A 46 1.15 12.59 12.71
C ILE A 46 0.74 13.27 14.02
N LEU A 47 -0.29 14.12 13.98
CA LEU A 47 -0.70 14.93 15.14
C LEU A 47 -1.32 14.10 16.27
N THR A 48 -2.10 13.07 15.93
CA THR A 48 -2.81 12.26 16.92
C THR A 48 -1.86 11.48 17.83
N PRO A 49 -0.79 10.79 17.35
CA PRO A 49 0.19 10.16 18.23
C PRO A 49 0.96 11.16 19.10
N VAL A 50 1.32 12.32 18.56
CA VAL A 50 2.00 13.38 19.33
C VAL A 50 1.10 13.86 20.47
N ALA A 51 -0.14 14.19 20.17
CA ALA A 51 -1.13 14.54 21.19
C ALA A 51 -1.36 13.41 22.19
N GLY A 52 -1.41 12.17 21.71
CA GLY A 52 -1.53 10.96 22.53
C GLY A 52 -0.40 10.83 23.54
N ILE A 53 0.85 10.98 23.10
CA ILE A 53 2.02 10.94 23.99
C ILE A 53 1.95 12.04 25.04
N VAL A 54 1.58 13.26 24.65
CA VAL A 54 1.39 14.38 25.60
C VAL A 54 0.32 14.02 26.65
N MET A 55 -0.81 13.47 26.19
CA MET A 55 -1.89 13.05 27.08
C MET A 55 -1.48 11.96 28.07
N LEU A 56 -0.60 11.03 27.68
CA LEU A 56 -0.07 10.01 28.58
C LEU A 56 0.65 10.59 29.81
N PHE A 57 1.27 11.75 29.68
CA PHE A 57 2.06 12.35 30.78
C PHE A 57 1.31 13.44 31.55
N LEU A 58 0.13 13.89 31.08
CA LEU A 58 -0.64 14.96 31.75
C LEU A 58 -1.28 14.54 33.08
N PHE A 59 -1.68 13.28 33.21
CA PHE A 59 -2.42 12.80 34.39
C PHE A 59 -1.49 12.20 35.44
N ASP A 60 -0.75 11.14 35.06
CA ASP A 60 0.21 10.47 35.94
C ASP A 60 1.35 9.88 35.10
N TRP A 61 2.54 10.44 35.26
CA TRP A 61 3.71 10.03 34.48
C TRP A 61 4.07 8.55 34.68
N ARG A 62 3.77 7.96 35.85
CA ARG A 62 4.08 6.55 36.18
C ARG A 62 3.19 5.59 35.37
N MET A 63 1.90 5.83 35.38
CA MET A 63 0.95 5.06 34.56
C MET A 63 1.17 5.32 33.06
N GLY A 64 1.48 6.58 32.69
CA GLY A 64 1.82 6.95 31.32
C GLY A 64 3.04 6.21 30.79
N LEU A 65 4.06 6.04 31.64
CA LEU A 65 5.28 5.30 31.28
C LEU A 65 5.00 3.80 31.03
N LEU A 66 4.10 3.19 31.80
CA LEU A 66 3.66 1.81 31.59
C LEU A 66 2.89 1.65 30.27
N CYS A 67 1.99 2.58 29.96
CA CYS A 67 1.30 2.60 28.66
C CYS A 67 2.27 2.80 27.51
N LEU A 68 3.24 3.71 27.65
CA LEU A 68 4.28 3.91 26.65
C LEU A 68 5.11 2.64 26.42
N LEU A 69 5.43 1.92 27.50
CA LEU A 69 6.16 0.65 27.40
C LEU A 69 5.37 -0.38 26.57
N THR A 70 4.06 -0.54 26.81
CA THR A 70 3.22 -1.45 26.02
C THR A 70 3.10 -1.01 24.57
N MET A 71 3.04 0.30 24.30
CA MET A 71 3.06 0.83 22.93
C MET A 71 4.37 0.54 22.21
N VAL A 72 5.51 0.78 22.86
CA VAL A 72 6.82 0.47 22.27
C VAL A 72 6.94 -1.03 21.97
N LEU A 73 6.50 -1.89 22.89
CA LEU A 73 6.50 -3.34 22.69
C LEU A 73 5.59 -3.74 21.52
N ALA A 74 4.43 -3.12 21.38
CA ALA A 74 3.52 -3.33 20.26
C ALA A 74 4.16 -2.93 18.93
N VAL A 75 4.81 -1.76 18.87
CA VAL A 75 5.55 -1.31 17.67
C VAL A 75 6.68 -2.28 17.33
N VAL A 76 7.41 -2.79 18.31
CA VAL A 76 8.46 -3.81 18.06
C VAL A 76 7.86 -5.08 17.46
N CYS A 77 6.74 -5.59 17.99
CA CYS A 77 6.03 -6.75 17.43
C CYS A 77 5.60 -6.49 15.97
N MET A 78 5.10 -5.29 15.68
CA MET A 78 4.70 -4.88 14.33
C MET A 78 5.90 -4.78 13.39
N CYS A 79 7.01 -4.18 13.82
CA CYS A 79 8.23 -4.12 13.02
C CYS A 79 8.81 -5.53 12.73
N MET A 80 8.73 -6.45 13.69
CA MET A 80 9.10 -7.85 13.47
C MET A 80 8.20 -8.54 12.45
N MET A 81 6.91 -8.17 12.39
CA MET A 81 5.97 -8.68 11.42
C MET A 81 6.30 -8.19 10.00
N MET A 82 6.61 -6.89 9.85
CA MET A 82 6.87 -6.28 8.53
C MET A 82 8.29 -6.52 8.02
N GLY A 83 9.24 -6.82 8.90
CA GLY A 83 10.67 -6.96 8.57
C GLY A 83 11.08 -8.35 8.12
N GLY A 84 12.31 -8.46 7.61
CA GLY A 84 12.98 -9.73 7.33
C GLY A 84 12.34 -10.57 6.24
N LYS A 85 12.00 -11.81 6.56
CA LYS A 85 11.41 -12.77 5.60
C LYS A 85 10.04 -12.34 5.09
N ASN A 86 9.28 -11.59 5.87
CA ASN A 86 7.91 -11.21 5.54
C ASN A 86 7.83 -10.13 4.46
N ALA A 87 8.83 -9.27 4.32
CA ALA A 87 8.91 -8.29 3.23
C ALA A 87 8.94 -8.98 1.85
N GLY A 88 9.70 -10.08 1.72
CA GLY A 88 9.73 -10.88 0.50
C GLY A 88 8.42 -11.65 0.23
N PHE A 89 7.68 -12.02 1.27
CA PHE A 89 6.36 -12.62 1.15
C PHE A 89 5.32 -11.65 0.60
N PHE A 90 5.32 -10.42 1.07
CA PHE A 90 4.39 -9.39 0.60
C PHE A 90 4.55 -9.12 -0.90
N HIS A 91 5.78 -9.00 -1.38
CA HIS A 91 6.04 -8.81 -2.81
C HIS A 91 5.55 -9.99 -3.67
N ARG A 92 5.79 -11.22 -3.23
CA ARG A 92 5.27 -12.42 -3.91
C ARG A 92 3.75 -12.48 -3.88
N TYR A 93 3.15 -12.09 -2.79
CA TYR A 93 1.70 -12.02 -2.63
C TYR A 93 1.07 -11.07 -3.67
N GLN A 94 1.64 -9.89 -3.86
CA GLN A 94 1.21 -8.93 -4.88
C GLN A 94 1.35 -9.50 -6.30
N GLN A 95 2.47 -10.14 -6.61
CA GLN A 95 2.68 -10.79 -7.91
C GLN A 95 1.65 -11.89 -8.19
N GLU A 96 1.28 -12.70 -7.20
CA GLU A 96 0.27 -13.75 -7.39
C GLU A 96 -1.16 -13.17 -7.52
N ILE A 97 -1.48 -12.02 -6.90
CA ILE A 97 -2.73 -11.28 -7.15
C ILE A 97 -2.78 -10.80 -8.59
N GLU A 98 -1.72 -10.17 -9.09
CA GLU A 98 -1.64 -9.68 -10.47
C GLU A 98 -1.81 -10.82 -11.47
N LYS A 99 -1.11 -11.93 -11.25
CA LYS A 99 -1.21 -13.14 -12.07
C LYS A 99 -2.63 -13.70 -12.05
N MET A 100 -3.24 -13.85 -10.88
CA MET A 100 -4.62 -14.33 -10.75
C MET A 100 -5.59 -13.38 -11.48
N SER A 101 -5.41 -12.07 -11.37
CA SER A 101 -6.23 -11.08 -12.05
C SER A 101 -6.08 -11.16 -13.57
N ALA A 102 -4.87 -11.35 -14.08
CA ALA A 102 -4.60 -11.52 -15.51
C ALA A 102 -5.30 -12.79 -16.06
N GLU A 103 -5.15 -13.92 -15.36
CA GLU A 103 -5.81 -15.19 -15.73
C GLU A 103 -7.34 -15.09 -15.65
N ALA A 104 -7.89 -14.33 -14.69
CA ALA A 104 -9.33 -14.07 -14.59
C ALA A 104 -9.85 -13.28 -15.80
N VAL A 105 -9.12 -12.24 -16.23
CA VAL A 105 -9.48 -11.46 -17.43
C VAL A 105 -9.41 -12.32 -18.69
N GLU A 106 -8.38 -13.15 -18.83
CA GLU A 106 -8.23 -14.06 -19.96
C GLU A 106 -9.34 -15.11 -20.00
N TYR A 107 -9.68 -15.67 -18.82
CA TYR A 107 -10.82 -16.60 -18.69
C TYR A 107 -12.12 -15.95 -19.17
N VAL A 108 -12.44 -14.73 -18.69
CA VAL A 108 -13.67 -14.00 -19.09
C VAL A 108 -13.69 -13.73 -20.60
N ARG A 109 -12.56 -13.33 -21.18
CA ARG A 109 -12.42 -13.11 -22.63
C ARG A 109 -12.56 -14.41 -23.43
N GLY A 110 -12.14 -15.52 -22.87
CA GLY A 110 -12.22 -16.84 -23.50
C GLY A 110 -13.61 -17.49 -23.45
N ILE A 111 -14.51 -17.04 -22.57
CA ILE A 111 -15.85 -17.64 -22.39
C ILE A 111 -16.64 -17.77 -23.72
N PRO A 112 -16.71 -16.75 -24.60
CA PRO A 112 -17.42 -16.86 -25.87
C PRO A 112 -16.86 -17.96 -26.76
N VAL A 113 -15.51 -18.09 -26.83
CA VAL A 113 -14.81 -19.09 -27.62
C VAL A 113 -15.09 -20.51 -27.10
N VAL A 114 -14.96 -20.67 -25.77
CA VAL A 114 -15.27 -21.95 -25.08
C VAL A 114 -16.71 -22.36 -25.33
N LYS A 115 -17.64 -21.40 -25.30
CA LYS A 115 -19.09 -21.68 -25.53
C LYS A 115 -19.40 -22.11 -26.95
N VAL A 116 -18.70 -21.53 -27.94
CA VAL A 116 -18.86 -21.91 -29.37
C VAL A 116 -18.27 -23.27 -29.67
N PHE A 117 -17.07 -23.55 -29.14
CA PHE A 117 -16.33 -24.79 -29.44
C PHE A 117 -16.58 -25.93 -28.44
N GLN A 118 -17.40 -25.70 -27.41
CA GLN A 118 -17.72 -26.66 -26.33
C GLN A 118 -16.47 -27.23 -25.60
N GLN A 119 -15.35 -26.51 -25.67
CA GLN A 119 -14.11 -26.91 -25.01
C GLN A 119 -13.94 -26.17 -23.69
N THR A 120 -14.19 -26.86 -22.60
CA THR A 120 -14.27 -26.25 -21.25
C THR A 120 -12.98 -26.26 -20.41
N VAL A 121 -11.86 -26.86 -20.90
CA VAL A 121 -10.91 -27.39 -19.90
C VAL A 121 -9.61 -26.59 -19.73
N TYR A 122 -9.07 -25.94 -20.77
CA TYR A 122 -7.73 -25.37 -20.65
C TYR A 122 -7.68 -23.98 -19.96
N SER A 123 -8.57 -23.06 -20.31
CA SER A 123 -8.63 -21.73 -19.68
C SER A 123 -9.02 -21.81 -18.21
N PHE A 124 -9.91 -22.73 -17.86
CA PHE A 124 -10.33 -22.95 -16.46
C PHE A 124 -9.20 -23.53 -15.61
N LYS A 125 -8.35 -24.40 -16.16
CA LYS A 125 -7.21 -24.97 -15.41
C LYS A 125 -6.17 -23.93 -15.03
N ALA A 126 -5.84 -23.00 -15.92
CA ALA A 126 -4.86 -21.94 -15.65
C ALA A 126 -5.38 -21.00 -14.55
N PHE A 127 -6.60 -20.52 -14.69
CA PHE A 127 -7.24 -19.69 -13.67
C PHE A 127 -7.39 -20.40 -12.33
N TYR A 128 -7.84 -21.67 -12.34
CA TYR A 128 -7.93 -22.47 -11.11
C TYR A 128 -6.57 -22.67 -10.44
N ALA A 129 -5.52 -22.93 -11.22
CA ALA A 129 -4.16 -23.06 -10.70
C ALA A 129 -3.65 -21.72 -10.09
N ALA A 130 -3.97 -20.60 -10.72
CA ALA A 130 -3.63 -19.27 -10.20
C ALA A 130 -4.35 -18.99 -8.86
N ILE A 131 -5.65 -19.31 -8.75
CA ILE A 131 -6.41 -19.22 -7.49
C ILE A 131 -5.77 -20.08 -6.40
N GLN A 132 -5.40 -21.33 -6.73
CA GLN A 132 -4.77 -22.24 -5.75
C GLN A 132 -3.39 -21.73 -5.28
N SER A 133 -2.59 -21.21 -6.21
CA SER A 133 -1.28 -20.62 -5.90
C SER A 133 -1.44 -19.41 -4.97
N TYR A 134 -2.32 -18.48 -5.34
CA TYR A 134 -2.66 -17.31 -4.53
C TYR A 134 -3.17 -17.70 -3.14
N SER A 135 -4.14 -18.61 -3.06
CA SER A 135 -4.74 -19.06 -1.78
C SER A 135 -3.70 -19.67 -0.85
N ARG A 136 -2.79 -20.50 -1.38
CA ARG A 136 -1.70 -21.09 -0.60
C ARG A 136 -0.75 -20.01 -0.08
N LEU A 137 -0.29 -19.11 -0.96
CA LEU A 137 0.63 -18.04 -0.58
C LEU A 137 0.00 -17.07 0.41
N ALA A 138 -1.28 -16.71 0.23
CA ALA A 138 -2.04 -15.88 1.17
C ALA A 138 -2.14 -16.54 2.56
N GLY A 139 -2.39 -17.85 2.60
CA GLY A 139 -2.39 -18.63 3.83
C GLY A 139 -1.04 -18.65 4.52
N ASP A 140 0.04 -18.90 3.78
CA ASP A 140 1.41 -18.92 4.29
C ASP A 140 1.83 -17.53 4.81
N TYR A 141 1.46 -16.46 4.09
CA TYR A 141 1.69 -15.08 4.52
C TYR A 141 0.93 -14.76 5.82
N ALA A 142 -0.36 -15.06 5.88
CA ALA A 142 -1.17 -14.85 7.09
C ALA A 142 -0.60 -15.61 8.30
N MET A 143 -0.14 -16.85 8.09
CA MET A 143 0.50 -17.63 9.16
C MET A 143 1.85 -17.08 9.59
N SER A 144 2.63 -16.50 8.67
CA SER A 144 3.90 -15.85 9.02
C SER A 144 3.71 -14.57 9.83
N CYS A 145 2.65 -13.81 9.56
CA CYS A 145 2.30 -12.59 10.28
C CYS A 145 1.63 -12.85 11.65
N ARG A 146 1.05 -14.05 11.85
CA ARG A 146 0.25 -14.41 13.02
C ARG A 146 0.91 -14.09 14.36
N SER A 147 2.19 -14.41 14.54
CA SER A 147 2.88 -14.22 15.81
C SER A 147 3.09 -12.73 16.13
N GLY A 148 3.46 -11.93 15.13
CA GLY A 148 3.63 -10.50 15.28
C GLY A 148 2.30 -9.79 15.54
N GLU A 149 1.26 -10.12 14.78
CA GLU A 149 -0.08 -9.57 14.96
C GLU A 149 -0.68 -9.94 16.33
N THR A 150 -0.58 -11.19 16.74
CA THR A 150 -1.03 -11.62 18.07
C THR A 150 -0.27 -10.89 19.18
N GLY A 151 1.06 -10.73 19.02
CA GLY A 151 1.88 -9.96 19.96
C GLY A 151 1.46 -8.51 20.04
N PHE A 152 1.26 -7.85 18.89
CA PHE A 152 0.77 -6.48 18.79
C PHE A 152 -0.58 -6.29 19.50
N LEU A 153 -1.57 -7.10 19.15
CA LEU A 153 -2.90 -7.04 19.76
C LEU A 153 -2.87 -7.33 21.26
N THR A 154 -2.04 -8.27 21.69
CA THR A 154 -1.89 -8.60 23.13
C THR A 154 -1.26 -7.44 23.89
N CYS A 155 -0.24 -6.78 23.35
CA CYS A 155 0.40 -5.63 23.99
C CYS A 155 -0.55 -4.44 24.11
N ILE A 156 -1.30 -4.12 23.06
CA ILE A 156 -2.22 -2.98 23.06
C ILE A 156 -3.43 -3.22 23.95
N ASN A 157 -4.11 -4.37 23.79
CA ASN A 157 -5.33 -4.66 24.54
C ASN A 157 -5.04 -5.20 25.96
N GLY A 158 -3.83 -5.73 26.18
CA GLY A 158 -3.40 -6.25 27.46
C GLY A 158 -2.72 -5.23 28.38
N ALA A 159 -2.68 -3.95 28.01
CA ALA A 159 -2.04 -2.90 28.82
C ALA A 159 -2.59 -2.84 30.26
N PHE A 160 -3.88 -3.13 30.45
CA PHE A 160 -4.51 -3.17 31.77
C PHE A 160 -3.88 -4.23 32.71
N VAL A 161 -3.27 -5.29 32.19
CA VAL A 161 -2.57 -6.33 33.00
C VAL A 161 -1.40 -5.71 33.76
N LEU A 162 -0.72 -4.72 33.18
CA LEU A 162 0.35 -3.95 33.85
C LEU A 162 -0.22 -2.80 34.68
N LEU A 163 -1.32 -2.20 34.26
CA LEU A 163 -1.95 -1.07 34.94
C LEU A 163 -2.61 -1.47 36.25
N ILE A 164 -3.20 -2.69 36.36
CA ILE A 164 -3.85 -3.17 37.59
C ILE A 164 -2.87 -3.24 38.78
N PRO A 165 -1.73 -3.96 38.71
CA PRO A 165 -0.79 -4.00 39.81
C PRO A 165 -0.18 -2.64 40.12
N ALA A 166 0.07 -1.80 39.10
CA ALA A 166 0.55 -0.44 39.29
C ALA A 166 -0.46 0.42 40.03
N ALA A 167 -1.74 0.34 39.67
CA ALA A 167 -2.83 1.05 40.38
C ALA A 167 -2.95 0.62 41.81
N LEU A 168 -2.88 -0.69 42.11
CA LEU A 168 -2.92 -1.21 43.47
C LEU A 168 -1.75 -0.72 44.34
N LEU A 169 -0.54 -0.71 43.79
CA LEU A 169 0.65 -0.19 44.47
C LEU A 169 0.54 1.30 44.73
N LEU A 170 0.04 2.08 43.80
CA LEU A 170 -0.13 3.53 43.93
C LEU A 170 -1.28 3.86 44.92
N ALA A 171 -2.33 3.07 44.94
CA ALA A 171 -3.46 3.25 45.84
C ALA A 171 -3.09 2.99 47.30
N SER A 172 -2.12 2.11 47.57
CA SER A 172 -1.66 1.81 48.95
C SER A 172 -0.94 2.99 49.61
N GLY A 173 -0.41 3.94 48.83
CA GLY A 173 0.37 5.09 49.32
C GLY A 173 -0.24 6.46 49.04
N GLY A 174 -1.45 6.55 48.46
CA GLY A 174 -2.03 7.80 48.00
C GLY A 174 -3.54 7.90 47.98
N ASP A 175 -4.06 8.87 47.24
CA ASP A 175 -5.51 9.07 47.08
C ASP A 175 -6.08 8.04 46.11
N VAL A 176 -6.79 7.05 46.66
CA VAL A 176 -7.43 5.93 45.97
C VAL A 176 -8.35 6.46 44.82
N LYS A 177 -9.09 7.56 45.07
CA LYS A 177 -10.01 8.12 44.10
C LYS A 177 -9.29 8.62 42.88
N ARG A 178 -8.19 9.31 43.07
CA ARG A 178 -7.34 9.84 41.96
C ARG A 178 -6.71 8.69 41.17
N VAL A 179 -6.20 7.67 41.86
CA VAL A 179 -5.61 6.49 41.22
C VAL A 179 -6.65 5.73 40.39
N LEU A 180 -7.88 5.61 40.88
CA LEU A 180 -8.99 4.93 40.17
C LEU A 180 -9.36 5.70 38.88
N VAL A 181 -9.48 7.02 38.95
CA VAL A 181 -9.76 7.85 37.78
C VAL A 181 -8.64 7.73 36.73
N ASN A 182 -7.39 7.79 37.13
CA ASN A 182 -6.25 7.60 36.26
C ASN A 182 -6.25 6.19 35.64
N PHE A 183 -6.51 5.15 36.41
CA PHE A 183 -6.59 3.78 35.91
C PHE A 183 -7.68 3.61 34.84
N ILE A 184 -8.86 4.17 35.05
CA ILE A 184 -9.95 4.15 34.06
C ILE A 184 -9.51 4.87 32.79
N PHE A 185 -8.92 6.07 32.94
CA PHE A 185 -8.42 6.83 31.78
C PHE A 185 -7.41 6.02 30.95
N TYR A 186 -6.37 5.47 31.57
CA TYR A 186 -5.34 4.72 30.87
C TYR A 186 -5.84 3.40 30.30
N SER A 187 -6.79 2.73 30.95
CA SER A 187 -7.40 1.50 30.44
C SER A 187 -8.22 1.72 29.18
N LEU A 188 -8.88 2.89 29.06
CA LEU A 188 -9.62 3.27 27.85
C LEU A 188 -8.71 3.87 26.77
N PHE A 189 -7.64 4.52 27.19
CA PHE A 189 -6.73 5.21 26.26
C PHE A 189 -5.75 4.25 25.56
N ALA A 190 -5.29 3.20 26.23
CA ALA A 190 -4.34 2.24 25.66
C ALA A 190 -4.81 1.59 24.36
N PRO A 191 -6.06 1.09 24.22
CA PRO A 191 -6.58 0.60 22.94
C PRO A 191 -6.66 1.67 21.85
N ALA A 192 -6.96 2.94 22.22
CA ALA A 192 -6.95 4.05 21.27
C ALA A 192 -5.56 4.30 20.66
N CYS A 193 -4.49 4.08 21.45
CA CYS A 193 -3.12 4.14 20.96
C CYS A 193 -2.84 3.08 19.87
N GLY A 194 -3.45 1.91 19.95
CA GLY A 194 -3.37 0.88 18.91
C GLY A 194 -3.97 1.34 17.58
N ALA A 195 -5.12 2.02 17.64
CA ALA A 195 -5.74 2.60 16.44
C ALA A 195 -4.85 3.69 15.83
N MET A 196 -4.13 4.47 16.63
CA MET A 196 -3.17 5.47 16.14
C MET A 196 -2.00 4.81 15.39
N ILE A 197 -1.45 3.72 15.91
CA ILE A 197 -0.35 2.97 15.27
C ILE A 197 -0.82 2.38 13.95
N ASN A 198 -1.99 1.74 13.90
CA ASN A 198 -2.58 1.22 12.67
C ASN A 198 -2.80 2.32 11.63
N ARG A 199 -3.26 3.49 12.04
CA ARG A 199 -3.44 4.63 11.13
C ARG A 199 -2.13 5.09 10.49
N ILE A 200 -1.03 5.12 11.24
CA ILE A 200 0.31 5.42 10.70
C ILE A 200 0.70 4.38 9.64
N MET A 201 0.44 3.09 9.91
CA MET A 201 0.76 2.00 8.98
C MET A 201 0.00 2.17 7.66
N TYR A 202 -1.32 2.35 7.69
CA TYR A 202 -2.13 2.53 6.48
C TYR A 202 -1.77 3.79 5.70
N MET A 203 -1.39 4.88 6.40
CA MET A 203 -0.90 6.09 5.73
C MET A 203 0.46 5.87 5.06
N SER A 204 1.34 5.11 5.67
CA SER A 204 2.63 4.73 5.09
C SER A 204 2.45 3.95 3.79
N GLU A 205 1.53 2.97 3.75
CA GLU A 205 1.19 2.23 2.52
C GLU A 205 0.65 3.16 1.43
N ALA A 206 -0.29 4.04 1.77
CA ALA A 206 -0.88 4.97 0.81
C ALA A 206 0.14 5.96 0.21
N VAL A 207 1.11 6.41 1.01
CA VAL A 207 2.21 7.27 0.53
C VAL A 207 3.13 6.48 -0.39
N MET A 208 3.46 5.23 -0.06
CA MET A 208 4.30 4.37 -0.91
C MET A 208 3.63 4.06 -2.26
N GLU A 209 2.33 3.75 -2.27
CA GLU A 209 1.56 3.52 -3.50
C GLU A 209 1.54 4.76 -4.40
N ALA A 210 1.36 5.95 -3.81
CA ALA A 210 1.36 7.19 -4.58
C ALA A 210 2.77 7.56 -5.10
N ASP A 211 3.83 7.28 -4.34
CA ASP A 211 5.21 7.49 -4.76
C ASP A 211 5.57 6.58 -5.94
N GLU A 212 5.17 5.32 -5.89
CA GLU A 212 5.34 4.38 -7.00
C GLU A 212 4.55 4.82 -8.24
N ALA A 213 3.28 5.24 -8.07
CA ALA A 213 2.45 5.76 -9.15
C ALA A 213 3.08 6.99 -9.81
N MET A 214 3.62 7.91 -8.99
CA MET A 214 4.32 9.10 -9.46
C MET A 214 5.60 8.74 -10.22
N GLY A 215 6.37 7.77 -9.71
CA GLY A 215 7.57 7.27 -10.39
C GLY A 215 7.26 6.67 -11.76
N GLN A 216 6.15 5.95 -11.91
CA GLN A 216 5.71 5.41 -13.19
C GLN A 216 5.30 6.52 -14.17
N LEU A 217 4.59 7.56 -13.71
CA LEU A 217 4.24 8.72 -14.53
C LEU A 217 5.48 9.52 -14.96
N GLU A 218 6.43 9.74 -14.02
CA GLU A 218 7.71 10.38 -14.35
C GLU A 218 8.51 9.59 -15.38
N GLY A 219 8.48 8.26 -15.34
CA GLY A 219 9.10 7.40 -16.34
C GLY A 219 8.60 7.71 -17.74
N ILE A 220 7.28 7.86 -17.91
CA ILE A 220 6.67 8.23 -19.19
C ILE A 220 7.06 9.66 -19.61
N LEU A 221 7.09 10.59 -18.66
CA LEU A 221 7.42 11.99 -18.94
C LEU A 221 8.90 12.21 -19.28
N LYS A 222 9.79 11.32 -18.86
CA LYS A 222 11.23 11.37 -19.17
C LYS A 222 11.58 10.77 -20.55
N GLU A 223 10.65 10.06 -21.18
CA GLU A 223 10.86 9.56 -22.55
C GLU A 223 11.02 10.74 -23.51
N GLU A 224 12.03 10.66 -24.37
CA GLU A 224 12.33 11.75 -25.29
C GLU A 224 11.30 11.82 -26.43
N PRO A 225 10.67 12.99 -26.65
CA PRO A 225 9.77 13.18 -27.78
C PRO A 225 10.52 13.12 -29.12
N LEU A 226 9.76 12.86 -30.18
CA LEU A 226 10.33 12.92 -31.52
C LEU A 226 10.98 14.29 -31.75
N PRO A 227 12.24 14.34 -32.22
CA PRO A 227 12.90 15.61 -32.54
C PRO A 227 12.15 16.34 -33.65
N GLU A 228 11.70 17.54 -33.36
CA GLU A 228 11.09 18.42 -34.37
C GLU A 228 12.14 18.87 -35.38
N ALA A 229 11.74 18.93 -36.65
CA ALA A 229 12.60 19.43 -37.68
C ALA A 229 12.95 20.92 -37.41
N SER A 230 14.23 21.23 -37.34
CA SER A 230 14.74 22.60 -37.08
C SER A 230 14.21 23.64 -38.09
N ARG A 231 13.76 23.20 -39.24
CA ARG A 231 13.14 24.03 -40.33
C ARG A 231 12.04 23.21 -40.99
N PRO A 232 10.80 23.23 -40.51
CA PRO A 232 9.70 22.53 -41.15
C PRO A 232 9.43 23.14 -42.53
N GLN A 233 9.56 22.32 -43.59
CA GLN A 233 9.25 22.72 -44.97
C GLN A 233 7.91 22.09 -45.36
N LYS A 234 7.07 22.87 -46.05
CA LYS A 234 5.86 22.31 -46.65
C LYS A 234 6.23 21.49 -47.87
N PRO A 235 5.70 20.27 -48.04
CA PRO A 235 5.97 19.45 -49.20
C PRO A 235 5.52 20.16 -50.48
N GLN A 236 6.37 20.19 -51.46
CA GLN A 236 6.07 20.73 -52.81
C GLN A 236 5.79 19.54 -53.74
N GLY A 237 4.53 19.20 -53.93
CA GLY A 237 4.11 18.07 -54.75
C GLY A 237 3.84 16.79 -53.99
N THR A 238 3.67 15.67 -54.71
CA THR A 238 3.32 14.34 -54.19
C THR A 238 4.45 13.32 -54.33
N GLN A 239 5.63 13.76 -54.81
CA GLN A 239 6.78 12.86 -54.95
C GLN A 239 7.43 12.60 -53.60
N VAL A 240 7.66 11.32 -53.30
CA VAL A 240 8.36 10.85 -52.08
C VAL A 240 9.63 10.13 -52.55
N GLU A 241 10.80 10.62 -52.11
CA GLU A 241 12.10 10.07 -52.44
C GLU A 241 12.81 9.65 -51.16
N PHE A 242 13.33 8.43 -51.13
CA PHE A 242 14.11 7.89 -50.00
C PHE A 242 15.58 7.79 -50.46
N GLU A 243 16.44 8.60 -49.89
CA GLU A 243 17.89 8.58 -50.14
C GLU A 243 18.60 8.08 -48.86
N HIS A 244 19.24 6.94 -48.92
CA HIS A 244 20.05 6.36 -47.82
C HIS A 244 19.34 6.34 -46.46
N VAL A 245 18.05 6.04 -46.42
CA VAL A 245 17.27 6.00 -45.19
C VAL A 245 17.46 4.66 -44.50
N SER A 246 18.03 4.68 -43.30
CA SER A 246 18.07 3.54 -42.38
C SER A 246 17.11 3.80 -41.21
N PHE A 247 16.27 2.84 -40.89
CA PHE A 247 15.35 2.92 -39.79
C PHE A 247 15.45 1.65 -38.89
N THR A 248 15.60 1.84 -37.61
CA THR A 248 15.60 0.76 -36.61
C THR A 248 14.59 1.10 -35.51
N TYR A 249 13.78 0.13 -35.11
CA TYR A 249 12.90 0.26 -33.95
C TYR A 249 13.67 0.07 -32.66
#